data_28e6d15b30a163469edb8743e3909354
#
_entry.id   28e6d15b30a163469edb8743e3909354
#
_cell.length_a   1.000
_cell.length_b   1.000
_cell.length_c   1.000
_cell.angle_alpha   90.00
_cell.angle_beta   90.00
_cell.angle_gamma   90.00
#
_symmetry.space_group_name_H-M   'P 1'
#
loop_
_entity.id
_entity.type
_entity.pdbx_description
1 polymer ?
#
loop_
_entity_poly.entity_id
_entity_poly.type
_entity_poly.pdbx_seq_one_letter_code
_entity_poly.pdbx_strand_id
1 'polypeptide(L)'
;MASIHTIMVAIDFSKYSLPTAQYATQLANELGADLLMVNVINQRDIDAVQSIMATYATFQFDNFVSDRLRERHEELAKLIQNCHADPATTRSVVRIGVPYQKLLEVIDEETPDMLVMATKGRTDLADVVMGSCARSMYRRSPIPLLSIRGDKFFDQ
;
A
#
# COMPACT_ATOMS: atom_id res chain seq x y z
N MET A 1 23.55 -6.78 -13.41
CA MET A 1 22.32 -6.62 -12.63
C MET A 1 22.04 -5.14 -12.43
N ALA A 2 20.82 -4.73 -12.64
CA ALA A 2 20.44 -3.36 -12.29
C ALA A 2 20.51 -3.18 -10.77
N SER A 3 21.05 -2.06 -10.32
CA SER A 3 21.03 -1.68 -8.92
C SER A 3 19.60 -1.27 -8.51
N ILE A 4 19.21 -1.57 -7.28
CA ILE A 4 17.92 -1.16 -6.73
C ILE A 4 18.09 0.22 -6.11
N HIS A 5 17.42 1.23 -6.66
CA HIS A 5 17.46 2.61 -6.19
C HIS A 5 16.17 3.03 -5.50
N THR A 6 15.04 2.43 -5.86
CA THR A 6 13.74 2.75 -5.28
C THR A 6 12.94 1.47 -5.01
N ILE A 7 12.52 1.29 -3.77
CA ILE A 7 11.65 0.20 -3.34
C ILE A 7 10.24 0.76 -3.09
N MET A 8 9.27 0.26 -3.85
CA MET A 8 7.85 0.55 -3.62
C MET A 8 7.26 -0.43 -2.61
N VAL A 9 6.47 0.06 -1.68
CA VAL A 9 5.80 -0.75 -0.65
C VAL A 9 4.30 -0.54 -0.73
N ALA A 10 3.53 -1.59 -0.96
CA ALA A 10 2.07 -1.53 -0.97
C ALA A 10 1.53 -1.67 0.47
N ILE A 11 0.78 -0.69 0.92
CA ILE A 11 0.21 -0.57 2.27
C ILE A 11 -1.31 -0.52 2.19
N ASP A 12 -1.99 -1.39 2.91
CA ASP A 12 -3.46 -1.43 2.99
C ASP A 12 -4.03 -1.16 4.40
N PHE A 13 -3.15 -0.82 5.35
CA PHE A 13 -3.47 -0.61 6.77
C PHE A 13 -4.08 -1.83 7.48
N SER A 14 -3.83 -3.03 6.97
CA SER A 14 -4.07 -4.27 7.72
C SER A 14 -3.01 -4.45 8.82
N LYS A 15 -3.19 -5.48 9.65
CA LYS A 15 -2.19 -5.87 10.65
C LYS A 15 -0.81 -6.21 10.05
N TYR A 16 -0.75 -6.48 8.76
CA TYR A 16 0.49 -6.79 8.03
C TYR A 16 1.26 -5.57 7.54
N SER A 17 0.63 -4.38 7.56
CA SER A 17 1.23 -3.17 6.99
C SER A 17 2.46 -2.70 7.72
N LEU A 18 2.42 -2.62 9.05
CA LEU A 18 3.58 -2.20 9.83
C LEU A 18 4.77 -3.15 9.68
N PRO A 19 4.63 -4.48 9.86
CA PRO A 19 5.74 -5.41 9.66
C PRO A 19 6.30 -5.38 8.23
N THR A 20 5.44 -5.25 7.23
CA THR A 20 5.85 -5.13 5.82
C THR A 20 6.66 -3.86 5.58
N ALA A 21 6.20 -2.72 6.12
CA ALA A 21 6.91 -1.44 6.03
C ALA A 21 8.25 -1.48 6.77
N GLN A 22 8.32 -2.11 7.94
CA GLN A 22 9.57 -2.29 8.70
C GLN A 22 10.59 -3.11 7.91
N TYR A 23 10.16 -4.22 7.32
CA TYR A 23 11.03 -5.06 6.50
C TYR A 23 11.55 -4.29 5.27
N ALA A 24 10.66 -3.60 4.57
CA ALA A 24 11.04 -2.80 3.40
C ALA A 24 12.00 -1.65 3.77
N THR A 25 11.79 -1.03 4.93
CA THR A 25 12.69 0.02 5.45
C THR A 25 14.08 -0.54 5.73
N GLN A 26 14.17 -1.69 6.39
CA GLN A 26 15.45 -2.36 6.62
C GLN A 26 16.15 -2.70 5.29
N LEU A 27 15.42 -3.30 4.37
CA LEU A 27 15.95 -3.64 3.04
C LEU A 27 16.46 -2.41 2.27
N ALA A 28 15.69 -1.32 2.30
CA ALA A 28 16.09 -0.06 1.66
C ALA A 28 17.37 0.51 2.29
N ASN A 29 17.48 0.50 3.61
CA ASN A 29 18.68 0.94 4.32
C ASN A 29 19.91 0.10 3.94
N GLU A 30 19.77 -1.22 3.86
CA GLU A 30 20.87 -2.13 3.49
C GLU A 30 21.33 -1.94 2.04
N LEU A 31 20.41 -1.60 1.14
CA LEU A 31 20.68 -1.38 -0.28
C LEU A 31 21.03 0.08 -0.63
N GLY A 32 20.85 1.01 0.30
CA GLY A 32 20.98 2.45 0.04
C GLY A 32 19.89 2.96 -0.93
N ALA A 33 18.69 2.39 -0.86
CA ALA A 33 17.57 2.71 -1.74
C ALA A 33 16.56 3.64 -1.07
N ASP A 34 15.85 4.41 -1.89
CA ASP A 34 14.71 5.21 -1.46
C ASP A 34 13.47 4.33 -1.29
N LEU A 35 12.55 4.77 -0.43
CA LEU A 35 11.25 4.14 -0.20
C LEU A 35 10.12 4.95 -0.83
N LEU A 36 9.18 4.25 -1.46
CA LEU A 36 7.91 4.78 -1.92
C LEU A 36 6.77 3.97 -1.30
N MET A 37 6.11 4.52 -0.27
CA MET A 37 4.96 3.87 0.36
C MET A 37 3.68 4.27 -0.36
N VAL A 38 2.89 3.29 -0.80
CA VAL A 38 1.69 3.48 -1.59
C VAL A 38 0.49 2.85 -0.91
N ASN A 39 -0.56 3.66 -0.69
CA ASN A 39 -1.87 3.17 -0.28
C ASN A 39 -2.89 3.44 -1.39
N VAL A 40 -3.74 2.46 -1.67
CA VAL A 40 -4.88 2.61 -2.57
C VAL A 40 -6.17 2.48 -1.77
N ILE A 41 -6.96 3.55 -1.76
CA ILE A 41 -8.33 3.52 -1.25
C ILE A 41 -9.17 2.75 -2.26
N ASN A 42 -9.79 1.65 -1.84
CA ASN A 42 -10.58 0.82 -2.74
C ASN A 42 -11.82 1.58 -3.23
N GLN A 43 -12.01 1.64 -4.54
CA GLN A 43 -13.18 2.29 -5.15
C GLN A 43 -14.51 1.76 -4.60
N ARG A 44 -14.57 0.46 -4.28
CA ARG A 44 -15.77 -0.15 -3.67
C ARG A 44 -16.16 0.48 -2.34
N ASP A 45 -15.18 0.87 -1.52
CA ASP A 45 -15.45 1.51 -0.23
C ASP A 45 -16.03 2.92 -0.43
N ILE A 46 -15.54 3.64 -1.44
CA ILE A 46 -16.06 4.97 -1.83
C ILE A 46 -17.47 4.84 -2.38
N ASP A 47 -17.72 3.90 -3.29
CA ASP A 47 -19.02 3.68 -3.91
C ASP A 47 -20.08 3.25 -2.88
N ALA A 48 -19.69 2.42 -1.91
CA ALA A 48 -20.57 1.98 -0.82
C ALA A 48 -21.03 3.17 0.04
N VAL A 49 -20.11 4.06 0.40
CA VAL A 49 -20.44 5.27 1.17
C VAL A 49 -21.31 6.21 0.33
N GLN A 50 -20.98 6.42 -0.95
CA GLN A 50 -21.78 7.25 -1.84
C GLN A 50 -23.21 6.74 -1.97
N SER A 51 -23.42 5.43 -2.11
CA SER A 51 -24.75 4.82 -2.21
C SER A 51 -25.58 5.00 -0.95
N ILE A 52 -24.98 4.86 0.23
CA ILE A 52 -25.65 5.08 1.52
C ILE A 52 -25.99 6.56 1.69
N MET A 53 -25.07 7.44 1.36
CA MET A 53 -25.19 8.89 1.59
C MET A 53 -26.07 9.61 0.56
N ALA A 54 -26.31 9.03 -0.61
CA ALA A 54 -27.25 9.55 -1.61
C ALA A 54 -28.69 9.69 -1.06
N THR A 55 -28.99 8.99 0.05
CA THR A 55 -30.26 9.05 0.77
C THR A 55 -30.38 10.27 1.69
N TYR A 56 -29.27 10.96 2.00
CA TYR A 56 -29.21 12.10 2.93
C TYR A 56 -28.86 13.39 2.19
N ALA A 57 -29.84 14.31 2.08
CA ALA A 57 -29.72 15.55 1.30
C ALA A 57 -28.65 16.57 1.79
N THR A 58 -28.06 16.35 2.97
CA THR A 58 -27.08 17.26 3.59
C THR A 58 -25.62 16.79 3.44
N PHE A 59 -25.39 15.65 2.79
CA PHE A 59 -24.07 15.08 2.67
C PHE A 59 -23.29 15.66 1.49
N GLN A 60 -22.06 16.14 1.75
CA GLN A 60 -21.15 16.63 0.73
C GLN A 60 -20.10 15.56 0.40
N PHE A 61 -20.33 14.84 -0.68
CA PHE A 61 -19.46 13.73 -1.12
C PHE A 61 -18.01 14.18 -1.40
N ASP A 62 -17.83 15.34 -2.01
CA ASP A 62 -16.49 15.86 -2.31
C ASP A 62 -15.65 16.09 -1.04
N ASN A 63 -16.28 16.59 0.03
CA ASN A 63 -15.62 16.75 1.32
C ASN A 63 -15.25 15.40 1.93
N PHE A 64 -16.12 14.38 1.79
CA PHE A 64 -15.83 13.02 2.25
C PHE A 64 -14.58 12.44 1.57
N VAL A 65 -14.48 12.57 0.24
CA VAL A 65 -13.32 12.07 -0.53
C VAL A 65 -12.05 12.81 -0.11
N SER A 66 -12.11 14.14 -0.01
CA SER A 66 -10.96 14.96 0.42
C SER A 66 -10.49 14.61 1.83
N ASP A 67 -11.42 14.43 2.77
CA ASP A 67 -11.11 14.03 4.15
C ASP A 67 -10.50 12.64 4.21
N ARG A 68 -11.01 11.70 3.42
CA ARG A 68 -10.47 10.33 3.35
C ARG A 68 -9.03 10.32 2.80
N LEU A 69 -8.76 11.10 1.77
CA LEU A 69 -7.39 11.24 1.23
C LEU A 69 -6.43 11.82 2.28
N ARG A 70 -6.85 12.88 2.99
CA ARG A 70 -6.05 13.48 4.06
C ARG A 70 -5.76 12.49 5.19
N GLU A 71 -6.77 11.76 5.65
CA GLU A 71 -6.61 10.72 6.68
C GLU A 71 -5.57 9.66 6.26
N ARG A 72 -5.61 9.21 5.00
CA ARG A 72 -4.65 8.22 4.49
C ARG A 72 -3.23 8.75 4.41
N HIS A 73 -3.05 10.01 4.04
CA HIS A 73 -1.73 10.65 4.08
C HIS A 73 -1.20 10.77 5.51
N GLU A 74 -2.05 11.12 6.47
CA GLU A 74 -1.68 11.19 7.89
C GLU A 74 -1.33 9.79 8.44
N GLU A 75 -2.09 8.76 8.09
CA GLU A 75 -1.80 7.37 8.48
C GLU A 75 -0.48 6.86 7.90
N LEU A 76 -0.17 7.18 6.63
CA LEU A 76 1.12 6.87 6.02
C LEU A 76 2.27 7.60 6.72
N ALA A 77 2.09 8.88 7.05
CA ALA A 77 3.10 9.63 7.80
C ALA A 77 3.40 9.01 9.18
N LYS A 78 2.36 8.56 9.89
CA LYS A 78 2.52 7.81 11.15
C LYS A 78 3.23 6.47 10.94
N LEU A 79 2.91 5.75 9.88
CA LEU A 79 3.57 4.49 9.54
C LEU A 79 5.06 4.69 9.26
N ILE A 80 5.41 5.71 8.50
CA ILE A 80 6.81 6.10 8.21
C ILE A 80 7.58 6.34 9.52
N GLN A 81 6.98 7.07 10.46
CA GLN A 81 7.58 7.29 11.79
C GLN A 81 7.72 5.97 12.57
N ASN A 82 6.68 5.14 12.59
CA ASN A 82 6.65 3.90 13.37
C ASN A 82 7.64 2.85 12.86
N CYS A 83 7.97 2.85 11.58
CA CYS A 83 8.99 1.95 11.03
C CYS A 83 10.39 2.57 10.99
N HIS A 84 10.56 3.77 11.57
CA HIS A 84 11.83 4.50 11.62
C HIS A 84 12.47 4.73 10.24
N ALA A 85 11.63 4.89 9.20
CA ALA A 85 12.11 5.23 7.87
C ALA A 85 12.61 6.68 7.84
N ASP A 86 13.68 6.92 7.10
CA ASP A 86 14.23 8.25 6.94
C ASP A 86 13.30 9.12 6.08
N PRO A 87 12.74 10.22 6.61
CA PRO A 87 11.87 11.10 5.85
C PRO A 87 12.54 11.72 4.62
N ALA A 88 13.86 11.84 4.61
CA ALA A 88 14.61 12.42 3.48
C ALA A 88 14.62 11.49 2.26
N THR A 89 14.50 10.18 2.47
CA THR A 89 14.55 9.16 1.42
C THR A 89 13.23 8.37 1.31
N THR A 90 12.18 8.81 2.01
CA THR A 90 10.88 8.13 2.00
C THR A 90 9.78 9.06 1.51
N ARG A 91 9.08 8.63 0.47
CA ARG A 91 7.90 9.32 -0.08
C ARG A 91 6.64 8.48 0.12
N SER A 92 5.49 9.13 0.09
CA SER A 92 4.20 8.45 0.16
C SER A 92 3.25 8.91 -0.93
N VAL A 93 2.43 7.98 -1.41
CA VAL A 93 1.43 8.21 -2.46
C VAL A 93 0.12 7.56 -2.04
N VAL A 94 -0.99 8.28 -2.20
CA VAL A 94 -2.35 7.75 -2.03
C VAL A 94 -3.08 7.84 -3.37
N ARG A 95 -3.77 6.78 -3.75
CA ARG A 95 -4.64 6.70 -4.94
C ARG A 95 -6.01 6.18 -4.55
N ILE A 96 -7.00 6.42 -5.39
CA ILE A 96 -8.35 5.87 -5.27
C ILE A 96 -8.60 5.03 -6.52
N GLY A 97 -9.09 3.82 -6.36
CA GLY A 97 -9.44 2.96 -7.47
C GLY A 97 -9.39 1.47 -7.13
N VAL A 98 -9.24 0.65 -8.16
CA VAL A 98 -9.00 -0.79 -7.99
C VAL A 98 -7.54 -0.99 -7.57
N PRO A 99 -7.27 -1.61 -6.40
CA PRO A 99 -5.93 -1.60 -5.81
C PRO A 99 -4.80 -2.03 -6.75
N TYR A 100 -4.91 -3.19 -7.40
CA TYR A 100 -3.84 -3.66 -8.27
C TYR A 100 -3.63 -2.76 -9.51
N GLN A 101 -4.71 -2.19 -10.05
CA GLN A 101 -4.61 -1.29 -11.22
C GLN A 101 -3.87 -0.01 -10.84
N LYS A 102 -4.20 0.57 -9.70
CA LYS A 102 -3.54 1.78 -9.20
C LYS A 102 -2.09 1.54 -8.81
N LEU A 103 -1.76 0.37 -8.27
CA LEU A 103 -0.36 -0.01 -8.03
C LEU A 103 0.43 -0.12 -9.33
N LEU A 104 -0.15 -0.69 -10.39
CA LEU A 104 0.49 -0.75 -11.72
C LEU A 104 0.68 0.64 -12.33
N GLU A 105 -0.30 1.53 -12.20
CA GLU A 105 -0.18 2.94 -12.63
C GLU A 105 0.98 3.64 -11.88
N VAL A 106 1.08 3.47 -10.57
CA VAL A 106 2.18 4.06 -9.78
C VAL A 106 3.54 3.47 -10.20
N ILE A 107 3.61 2.18 -10.51
CA ILE A 107 4.85 1.57 -11.03
C ILE A 107 5.26 2.21 -12.36
N ASP A 108 4.31 2.48 -13.25
CA ASP A 108 4.58 3.12 -14.54
C ASP A 108 5.00 4.59 -14.36
N GLU A 109 4.36 5.32 -13.46
CA GLU A 109 4.65 6.74 -13.19
C GLU A 109 5.97 6.95 -12.45
N GLU A 110 6.23 6.18 -11.41
CA GLU A 110 7.34 6.37 -10.46
C GLU A 110 8.58 5.50 -10.78
N THR A 111 8.42 4.52 -11.64
CA THR A 111 9.48 3.61 -12.10
C THR A 111 10.34 2.99 -10.97
N PRO A 112 9.73 2.42 -9.90
CA PRO A 112 10.49 1.76 -8.85
C PRO A 112 11.15 0.47 -9.38
N ASP A 113 12.22 0.04 -8.71
CA ASP A 113 12.98 -1.13 -9.12
C ASP A 113 12.46 -2.45 -8.52
N MET A 114 11.71 -2.36 -7.43
CA MET A 114 11.15 -3.50 -6.71
C MET A 114 9.85 -3.11 -6.00
N LEU A 115 8.90 -4.06 -5.96
CA LEU A 115 7.69 -3.96 -5.14
C LEU A 115 7.78 -4.91 -3.96
N VAL A 116 7.51 -4.41 -2.76
CA VAL A 116 7.33 -5.19 -1.54
C VAL A 116 5.88 -5.13 -1.11
N MET A 117 5.26 -6.27 -0.85
CA MET A 117 3.88 -6.31 -0.34
C MET A 117 3.63 -7.57 0.49
N ALA A 118 2.66 -7.52 1.40
CA ALA A 118 2.18 -8.71 2.08
C ALA A 118 1.33 -9.57 1.15
N THR A 119 1.35 -10.90 1.37
CA THR A 119 0.49 -11.83 0.61
C THR A 119 -0.98 -11.71 1.00
N LYS A 120 -1.26 -11.32 2.24
CA LYS A 120 -2.61 -11.08 2.78
C LYS A 120 -2.80 -9.60 3.10
N GLY A 121 -4.03 -9.17 3.12
CA GLY A 121 -4.41 -7.80 3.43
C GLY A 121 -5.57 -7.73 4.41
N ARG A 122 -6.43 -6.74 4.21
CA ARG A 122 -7.59 -6.45 5.07
C ARG A 122 -8.58 -7.62 5.17
N THR A 123 -8.71 -8.45 4.13
CA THR A 123 -9.55 -9.65 4.12
C THR A 123 -8.70 -10.86 4.48
N ASP A 124 -8.43 -11.04 5.75
CA ASP A 124 -7.59 -12.13 6.27
C ASP A 124 -8.42 -13.38 6.51
N LEU A 125 -8.72 -14.10 5.44
CA LEU A 125 -9.41 -15.40 5.52
C LEU A 125 -8.37 -16.50 5.81
N ALA A 126 -8.64 -17.33 6.82
CA ALA A 126 -7.71 -18.35 7.30
C ALA A 126 -7.26 -19.35 6.21
N ASP A 127 -8.17 -19.68 5.27
CA ASP A 127 -7.90 -20.64 4.19
C ASP A 127 -7.31 -19.99 2.92
N VAL A 128 -7.13 -18.66 2.90
CA VAL A 128 -6.60 -17.94 1.75
C VAL A 128 -5.11 -17.68 1.96
N VAL A 129 -4.27 -18.29 1.14
CA VAL A 129 -2.81 -18.12 1.18
C VAL A 129 -2.39 -16.76 0.59
N MET A 130 -3.15 -16.23 -0.36
CA MET A 130 -2.83 -15.00 -1.08
C MET A 130 -4.10 -14.19 -1.35
N GLY A 131 -4.10 -12.91 -0.96
CA GLY A 131 -5.20 -11.98 -1.23
C GLY A 131 -5.35 -11.64 -2.72
N SER A 132 -6.50 -11.06 -3.08
CA SER A 132 -6.83 -10.74 -4.48
C SER A 132 -5.86 -9.75 -5.12
N CYS A 133 -5.48 -8.71 -4.40
CA CYS A 133 -4.51 -7.71 -4.88
C CYS A 133 -3.12 -8.34 -5.08
N ALA A 134 -2.61 -9.08 -4.10
CA ALA A 134 -1.33 -9.76 -4.20
C ALA A 134 -1.27 -10.74 -5.37
N ARG A 135 -2.33 -11.51 -5.58
CA ARG A 135 -2.47 -12.43 -6.72
C ARG A 135 -2.43 -11.69 -8.06
N SER A 136 -3.12 -10.56 -8.16
CA SER A 136 -3.13 -9.76 -9.37
C SER A 136 -1.77 -9.13 -9.63
N MET A 137 -1.09 -8.65 -8.60
CA MET A 137 0.27 -8.11 -8.73
C MET A 137 1.29 -9.17 -9.09
N TYR A 138 1.21 -10.36 -8.50
CA TYR A 138 2.07 -11.50 -8.86
C TYR A 138 2.00 -11.85 -10.35
N ARG A 139 0.81 -11.74 -10.95
CA ARG A 139 0.60 -12.03 -12.38
C ARG A 139 1.00 -10.90 -13.32
N ARG A 140 0.96 -9.65 -12.85
CA ARG A 140 1.01 -8.46 -13.72
C ARG A 140 2.17 -7.53 -13.46
N SER A 141 2.89 -7.68 -12.33
CA SER A 141 3.98 -6.77 -12.02
C SER A 141 5.08 -6.82 -13.07
N PRO A 142 5.45 -5.68 -13.68
CA PRO A 142 6.56 -5.61 -14.62
C PRO A 142 7.93 -5.54 -13.93
N ILE A 143 7.95 -5.41 -12.60
CA ILE A 143 9.16 -5.34 -11.77
C ILE A 143 9.21 -6.50 -10.77
N PRO A 144 10.38 -6.83 -10.24
CA PRO A 144 10.52 -7.84 -9.18
C PRO A 144 9.57 -7.56 -8.01
N LEU A 145 8.91 -8.61 -7.54
CA LEU A 145 7.97 -8.55 -6.44
C LEU A 145 8.46 -9.42 -5.29
N LEU A 146 8.69 -8.78 -4.14
CA LEU A 146 8.98 -9.46 -2.89
C LEU A 146 7.69 -9.56 -2.07
N SER A 147 7.16 -10.76 -1.94
CA SER A 147 5.96 -11.03 -1.15
C SER A 147 6.31 -11.54 0.24
N ILE A 148 5.71 -10.94 1.27
CA ILE A 148 5.93 -11.31 2.66
C ILE A 148 4.73 -12.09 3.17
N ARG A 149 4.95 -13.31 3.67
CA ARG A 149 3.89 -14.16 4.24
C ARG A 149 3.73 -13.84 5.71
N GLY A 150 2.62 -13.15 6.03
CA GLY A 150 2.39 -12.56 7.34
C GLY A 150 2.38 -13.51 8.53
N ASP A 151 1.79 -14.72 8.39
CA ASP A 151 1.47 -15.56 9.54
C ASP A 151 2.67 -16.28 10.19
N LYS A 152 3.77 -16.39 9.47
CA LYS A 152 4.95 -17.13 9.96
C LYS A 152 6.22 -16.29 10.10
N PHE A 153 6.25 -15.14 9.45
CA PHE A 153 7.43 -14.30 9.39
C PHE A 153 7.50 -13.32 10.57
N PHE A 154 6.35 -12.93 11.10
CA PHE A 154 6.23 -11.90 12.13
C PHE A 154 5.96 -12.42 13.54
N ASP A 155 5.72 -13.73 13.69
CA ASP A 155 5.50 -14.41 14.99
C ASP A 155 6.82 -14.94 15.62
N GLN A 156 7.99 -14.49 15.16
CA GLN A 156 9.29 -14.87 15.71
C GLN A 156 9.89 -13.82 16.61
#